data_02e8ce7e1aa7551b7a3669985325bf83
#
_entry.id   02e8ce7e1aa7551b7a3669985325bf83
#
_cell.length_a   1.000
_cell.length_b   1.000
_cell.length_c   1.000
_cell.angle_alpha   90.00
_cell.angle_beta   90.00
_cell.angle_gamma   90.00
#
_symmetry.space_group_name_H-M   'P 1'
#
loop_
_entity.id
_entity.type
_entity.pdbx_description
1 polymer ?
#
loop_
_entity_poly.entity_id
_entity_poly.type
_entity_poly.pdbx_seq_one_letter_code
_entity_poly.pdbx_strand_id
1 'polypeptide(L)'
;MAGTGGRRGPLMADKRYPTGAGPAAKATPKPAPSQKSHGSSAPRPPRRRGPIRTALYGFAHFIWRVVWGTAWRVGAVIALIVGLATFYFYSQLPEYTALLDGRNRGSVTLLDRGGEVFAWRGETFGGQITAENVSPNLRNAIIATEDRRFYKHFGVSPRGIASAVAINLREGRGPLEGNGGSTITQQVAKLLCLGVAYDPQRWKTEAAYEDDCRSGGVKRKIKEIPFALAMEFKYSKNQILTIYLNRAYLGAGARGFEAAAQRYFGTSAANVTPQQAAMLAGLLKAPSYYAPTSNLKRSQERAGMVLALMHEQGFLNDTDWAQARDNPATLSEAAQARAGGYFADWVMDTIPDFLSKDTTEDVVIRTTLDQSLQRKAEEALAAVFDTKVKDGSSAEAAIVVMSSDGAVRAMVGGRKTKVSGAFNRATQAKRQTGSTFKPFVYAAALDMGWTPDTPILDGPLTINVKGSGPWSPKNYTNKYLGEIPLWKALAESINTATVRVGQAVGFDAVRKVATDFGFASDLAAGPAVVLGVSESTLLEMTGSYAGILNGGSSVKP
;
A
#
# COMPACT_ATOMS: atom_id res chain seq x y z
N MET A 1 -19.87 -39.84 28.76
CA MET A 1 -19.10 -39.46 29.93
C MET A 1 -18.69 -38.02 29.66
N ALA A 2 -19.42 -37.06 30.10
CA ALA A 2 -19.41 -36.41 31.41
C ALA A 2 -18.18 -35.56 31.65
N GLY A 3 -18.39 -34.26 31.75
CA GLY A 3 -17.60 -33.31 32.47
C GLY A 3 -17.52 -31.97 31.74
N THR A 4 -18.48 -31.02 31.87
CA THR A 4 -18.60 -29.86 32.77
C THR A 4 -17.38 -28.91 32.62
N GLY A 5 -17.49 -27.65 32.34
CA GLY A 5 -18.44 -26.60 32.56
C GLY A 5 -17.68 -25.29 32.63
N GLY A 6 -18.24 -24.19 32.32
CA GLY A 6 -17.61 -22.90 32.56
C GLY A 6 -18.08 -21.77 31.63
N ARG A 7 -19.37 -21.48 31.65
CA ARG A 7 -19.91 -20.21 31.16
C ARG A 7 -19.48 -19.07 32.09
N ARG A 8 -18.79 -18.07 31.60
CA ARG A 8 -18.74 -16.74 32.22
C ARG A 8 -19.56 -15.78 31.37
N GLY A 9 -20.69 -15.35 31.94
CA GLY A 9 -21.60 -14.35 31.40
C GLY A 9 -21.00 -12.93 31.48
N PRO A 10 -21.57 -11.98 30.76
CA PRO A 10 -21.10 -10.60 30.75
C PRO A 10 -21.56 -9.86 32.02
N LEU A 11 -20.64 -9.08 32.59
CA LEU A 11 -20.90 -8.15 33.69
C LEU A 11 -21.71 -6.97 33.16
N MET A 12 -22.99 -6.93 33.56
CA MET A 12 -23.84 -5.74 33.47
C MET A 12 -23.39 -4.72 34.52
N ALA A 13 -23.08 -3.50 34.10
CA ALA A 13 -22.97 -2.34 34.97
C ALA A 13 -24.34 -1.68 35.08
N ASP A 14 -24.96 -1.88 36.23
CA ASP A 14 -26.23 -1.26 36.63
C ASP A 14 -25.94 0.21 37.05
N LYS A 15 -26.45 1.19 36.33
CA LYS A 15 -26.55 2.57 36.75
C LYS A 15 -28.04 2.93 36.86
N ARG A 16 -28.58 2.86 38.08
CA ARG A 16 -29.88 3.39 38.42
C ARG A 16 -29.81 4.89 38.59
N TYR A 17 -30.58 5.61 37.82
CA TYR A 17 -31.00 6.98 38.13
C TYR A 17 -32.36 6.93 38.82
N PRO A 18 -32.62 7.68 39.89
CA PRO A 18 -33.94 7.79 40.46
C PRO A 18 -34.76 8.86 39.75
N THR A 19 -35.86 8.43 39.15
CA THR A 19 -36.99 9.28 38.79
C THR A 19 -37.87 9.43 40.01
N GLY A 20 -38.30 10.63 40.36
CA GLY A 20 -39.26 10.88 41.41
C GLY A 20 -39.73 12.30 41.38
N ALA A 21 -40.76 12.59 40.59
CA ALA A 21 -41.59 13.78 40.77
C ALA A 21 -42.65 13.46 41.83
N GLY A 22 -42.76 14.25 42.88
CA GLY A 22 -43.81 14.20 43.89
C GLY A 22 -44.24 15.60 44.30
N PRO A 23 -45.46 15.81 44.75
CA PRO A 23 -46.21 17.05 44.52
C PRO A 23 -46.04 18.14 45.55
N ALA A 24 -46.45 19.35 45.16
CA ALA A 24 -46.50 20.57 45.92
C ALA A 24 -47.17 20.43 47.29
N ALA A 25 -46.52 20.88 48.37
CA ALA A 25 -47.08 21.11 49.67
C ALA A 25 -47.03 22.61 50.07
N LYS A 26 -48.13 23.06 50.57
CA LYS A 26 -48.60 24.38 50.93
C LYS A 26 -47.63 25.16 51.84
N ALA A 27 -47.57 26.46 51.57
CA ALA A 27 -46.95 27.48 52.39
C ALA A 27 -47.60 27.61 53.78
N THR A 28 -46.80 27.68 54.83
CA THR A 28 -47.18 28.13 56.15
C THR A 28 -46.41 29.43 56.48
N PRO A 29 -47.01 30.39 57.23
CA PRO A 29 -46.53 31.76 57.34
C PRO A 29 -45.39 31.90 58.35
N LYS A 30 -44.47 32.83 58.08
CA LYS A 30 -43.40 33.25 58.96
C LYS A 30 -43.91 33.99 60.18
N PRO A 31 -43.40 33.72 61.39
CA PRO A 31 -43.60 34.60 62.54
C PRO A 31 -42.67 35.83 62.50
N ALA A 32 -43.16 36.92 63.04
CA ALA A 32 -42.54 38.24 63.12
C ALA A 32 -41.22 38.28 63.94
N PRO A 33 -40.34 39.21 63.68
CA PRO A 33 -39.05 39.28 64.38
C PRO A 33 -39.19 39.84 65.77
N SER A 34 -38.72 39.11 66.77
CA SER A 34 -38.56 39.61 68.13
C SER A 34 -37.30 40.50 68.23
N GLN A 35 -37.44 41.72 68.69
CA GLN A 35 -36.36 42.60 69.10
C GLN A 35 -35.52 41.94 70.20
N LYS A 36 -34.23 41.76 69.92
CA LYS A 36 -33.22 41.42 70.93
C LYS A 36 -32.34 42.65 71.19
N SER A 37 -32.35 42.98 72.47
CA SER A 37 -31.57 43.99 73.10
C SER A 37 -30.09 44.05 72.72
N HIS A 38 -29.57 45.31 72.56
CA HIS A 38 -28.16 45.61 72.47
C HIS A 38 -27.41 45.22 73.74
N GLY A 39 -26.69 44.06 73.67
CA GLY A 39 -25.61 43.78 74.62
C GLY A 39 -24.29 44.07 73.95
N SER A 40 -23.59 45.09 74.48
CA SER A 40 -22.24 45.46 74.10
C SER A 40 -21.27 44.27 74.37
N SER A 41 -20.89 43.56 73.36
CA SER A 41 -19.81 42.57 73.49
C SER A 41 -18.48 43.25 73.14
N ALA A 42 -17.60 43.34 74.12
CA ALA A 42 -16.22 43.77 73.96
C ALA A 42 -15.49 42.96 72.86
N PRO A 43 -14.58 43.59 72.08
CA PRO A 43 -13.85 42.90 71.03
C PRO A 43 -12.95 41.83 71.67
N ARG A 44 -13.15 40.57 71.24
CA ARG A 44 -12.26 39.46 71.60
C ARG A 44 -10.86 39.79 71.09
N PRO A 45 -9.81 39.66 71.94
CA PRO A 45 -8.43 39.91 71.51
C PRO A 45 -8.07 38.89 70.39
N PRO A 46 -7.27 39.32 69.36
CA PRO A 46 -6.84 38.46 68.33
C PRO A 46 -6.05 37.26 68.92
N ARG A 47 -6.50 36.08 68.70
CA ARG A 47 -5.77 34.87 69.09
C ARG A 47 -4.35 34.93 68.51
N ARG A 48 -3.37 35.27 69.37
CA ARG A 48 -1.94 35.22 69.03
C ARG A 48 -1.61 33.80 68.59
N ARG A 49 -1.34 33.64 67.28
CA ARG A 49 -0.78 32.40 66.73
C ARG A 49 0.56 32.17 67.40
N GLY A 50 0.75 31.06 68.08
CA GLY A 50 1.99 30.74 68.76
C GLY A 50 3.21 30.91 67.86
N PRO A 51 4.39 31.21 68.37
CA PRO A 51 5.59 31.58 67.61
C PRO A 51 5.99 30.46 66.60
N ILE A 52 5.77 29.20 66.92
CA ILE A 52 6.04 28.05 66.04
C ILE A 52 5.14 28.04 64.78
N ARG A 53 3.85 28.37 64.92
CA ARG A 53 2.92 28.45 63.79
C ARG A 53 3.26 29.61 62.85
N THR A 54 3.70 30.74 63.39
CA THR A 54 4.12 31.93 62.63
C THR A 54 5.41 31.65 61.87
N ALA A 55 6.37 30.94 62.48
CA ALA A 55 7.61 30.52 61.85
C ALA A 55 7.36 29.50 60.72
N LEU A 56 6.48 28.50 60.93
CA LEU A 56 6.08 27.53 59.89
C LEU A 56 5.38 28.20 58.72
N TYR A 57 4.49 29.18 58.97
CA TYR A 57 3.84 29.93 57.89
C TYR A 57 4.84 30.81 57.14
N GLY A 58 5.77 31.45 57.84
CA GLY A 58 6.84 32.25 57.24
C GLY A 58 7.76 31.39 56.35
N PHE A 59 8.16 30.21 56.83
CA PHE A 59 8.97 29.28 56.08
C PHE A 59 8.22 28.70 54.86
N ALA A 60 6.97 28.29 55.02
CA ALA A 60 6.14 27.83 53.91
C ALA A 60 5.93 28.91 52.84
N HIS A 61 5.72 30.16 53.27
CA HIS A 61 5.59 31.30 52.37
C HIS A 61 6.90 31.67 51.65
N PHE A 62 8.03 31.51 52.33
CA PHE A 62 9.36 31.67 51.73
C PHE A 62 9.61 30.60 50.67
N ILE A 63 9.38 29.33 51.00
CA ILE A 63 9.48 28.22 50.03
C ILE A 63 8.55 28.47 48.84
N TRP A 64 7.30 28.84 49.09
CA TRP A 64 6.33 29.17 48.04
C TRP A 64 6.82 30.31 47.13
N ARG A 65 7.38 31.37 47.69
CA ARG A 65 7.95 32.49 46.92
C ARG A 65 9.16 32.07 46.08
N VAL A 66 10.05 31.25 46.63
CA VAL A 66 11.23 30.75 45.92
C VAL A 66 10.78 29.82 44.78
N VAL A 67 9.92 28.85 45.09
CA VAL A 67 9.40 27.89 44.09
C VAL A 67 8.63 28.64 42.97
N TRP A 68 7.71 29.55 43.36
CA TRP A 68 6.93 30.33 42.40
C TRP A 68 7.79 31.27 41.57
N GLY A 69 8.72 31.99 42.21
CA GLY A 69 9.65 32.90 41.54
C GLY A 69 10.60 32.18 40.58
N THR A 70 11.07 31.00 40.94
CA THR A 70 11.89 30.15 40.04
C THR A 70 11.05 29.59 38.92
N ALA A 71 9.88 29.03 39.21
CA ALA A 71 8.96 28.48 38.20
C ALA A 71 8.55 29.53 37.16
N TRP A 72 8.25 30.78 37.61
CA TRP A 72 7.92 31.88 36.71
C TRP A 72 9.11 32.23 35.77
N ARG A 73 10.33 32.35 36.31
CA ARG A 73 11.53 32.66 35.52
C ARG A 73 11.84 31.55 34.50
N VAL A 74 11.79 30.31 34.95
CA VAL A 74 11.98 29.14 34.05
C VAL A 74 10.90 29.13 32.97
N GLY A 75 9.64 29.36 33.35
CA GLY A 75 8.52 29.46 32.39
C GLY A 75 8.72 30.58 31.36
N ALA A 76 9.18 31.75 31.79
CA ALA A 76 9.47 32.87 30.91
C ALA A 76 10.61 32.57 29.92
N VAL A 77 11.68 31.91 30.37
CA VAL A 77 12.80 31.49 29.51
C VAL A 77 12.31 30.44 28.48
N ILE A 78 11.54 29.45 28.91
CA ILE A 78 10.96 28.46 28.01
C ILE A 78 10.05 29.13 26.98
N ALA A 79 9.18 30.04 27.40
CA ALA A 79 8.30 30.81 26.51
C ALA A 79 9.09 31.64 25.48
N LEU A 80 10.19 32.26 25.90
CA LEU A 80 11.07 33.01 25.02
C LEU A 80 11.73 32.08 23.98
N ILE A 81 12.27 30.92 24.40
CA ILE A 81 12.90 29.95 23.52
C ILE A 81 11.87 29.42 22.50
N VAL A 82 10.67 29.05 22.97
CA VAL A 82 9.59 28.56 22.08
C VAL A 82 9.16 29.69 21.14
N GLY A 83 9.06 30.93 21.59
CA GLY A 83 8.71 32.09 20.77
C GLY A 83 9.73 32.34 19.65
N LEU A 84 11.03 32.35 19.99
CA LEU A 84 12.12 32.51 19.03
C LEU A 84 12.16 31.36 18.02
N ALA A 85 12.00 30.11 18.47
CA ALA A 85 11.92 28.96 17.60
C ALA A 85 10.68 28.99 16.68
N THR A 86 9.54 29.46 17.21
CA THR A 86 8.31 29.66 16.42
C THR A 86 8.52 30.70 15.33
N PHE A 87 9.14 31.83 15.66
CA PHE A 87 9.46 32.89 14.71
C PHE A 87 10.43 32.40 13.62
N TYR A 88 11.47 31.66 14.02
CA TYR A 88 12.40 31.03 13.08
C TYR A 88 11.66 30.13 12.09
N PHE A 89 10.83 29.21 12.57
CA PHE A 89 10.07 28.33 11.67
C PHE A 89 9.06 29.10 10.83
N TYR A 90 8.40 30.12 11.38
CA TYR A 90 7.48 30.97 10.64
C TYR A 90 8.15 31.62 9.41
N SER A 91 9.39 32.10 9.58
CA SER A 91 10.15 32.72 8.49
C SER A 91 10.61 31.71 7.42
N GLN A 92 10.73 30.42 7.77
CA GLN A 92 11.14 29.37 6.86
C GLN A 92 9.98 28.66 6.15
N LEU A 93 8.75 28.77 6.67
CA LEU A 93 7.61 28.14 6.04
C LEU A 93 7.35 28.75 4.65
N PRO A 94 7.18 27.92 3.58
CA PRO A 94 6.91 28.40 2.23
C PRO A 94 5.46 28.89 2.08
N GLU A 95 5.11 29.33 0.87
CA GLU A 95 3.73 29.60 0.51
C GLU A 95 2.89 28.30 0.58
N TYR A 96 1.62 28.45 0.93
CA TYR A 96 0.69 27.33 1.13
C TYR A 96 0.63 26.38 -0.08
N THR A 97 0.58 26.91 -1.31
CA THR A 97 0.48 26.12 -2.54
C THR A 97 1.67 25.18 -2.75
N ALA A 98 2.86 25.60 -2.35
CA ALA A 98 4.06 24.77 -2.44
C ALA A 98 4.05 23.57 -1.47
N LEU A 99 3.16 23.57 -0.48
CA LEU A 99 3.03 22.47 0.48
C LEU A 99 2.01 21.42 0.06
N LEU A 100 1.21 21.65 -0.97
CA LEU A 100 0.13 20.75 -1.35
C LEU A 100 0.65 19.49 -2.04
N ASP A 101 1.63 19.63 -2.91
CA ASP A 101 2.28 18.49 -3.56
C ASP A 101 3.57 18.12 -2.79
N GLY A 102 3.63 16.91 -2.33
CA GLY A 102 4.79 16.39 -1.57
C GLY A 102 5.51 15.26 -2.29
N ARG A 103 5.22 15.06 -3.57
CA ARG A 103 5.87 14.05 -4.38
C ARG A 103 7.22 14.55 -4.87
N ASN A 104 8.21 13.68 -4.81
CA ASN A 104 9.47 13.84 -5.53
C ASN A 104 9.51 12.94 -6.77
N ARG A 105 8.53 12.04 -6.94
CA ARG A 105 8.36 11.14 -8.08
C ARG A 105 6.91 11.07 -8.49
N GLY A 106 6.68 10.96 -9.80
CA GLY A 106 5.37 10.71 -10.37
C GLY A 106 4.89 9.28 -10.11
N SER A 107 3.64 9.03 -10.40
CA SER A 107 3.04 7.71 -10.41
C SER A 107 2.90 7.19 -11.83
N VAL A 108 2.89 5.85 -11.96
CA VAL A 108 2.55 5.19 -13.22
C VAL A 108 1.22 4.47 -13.06
N THR A 109 0.24 4.88 -13.84
CA THR A 109 -1.06 4.23 -13.96
C THR A 109 -1.06 3.34 -15.20
N LEU A 110 -1.30 2.04 -15.03
CA LEU A 110 -1.35 1.08 -16.12
C LEU A 110 -2.81 0.80 -16.49
N LEU A 111 -3.13 1.07 -17.76
CA LEU A 111 -4.43 0.78 -18.34
C LEU A 111 -4.35 -0.50 -19.18
N ASP A 112 -5.40 -1.28 -19.18
CA ASP A 112 -5.56 -2.42 -20.08
C ASP A 112 -5.86 -1.95 -21.52
N ARG A 113 -6.06 -2.91 -22.43
CA ARG A 113 -6.39 -2.61 -23.83
C ARG A 113 -7.71 -1.84 -24.02
N GLY A 114 -8.63 -1.99 -23.05
CA GLY A 114 -9.92 -1.31 -23.02
C GLY A 114 -9.84 0.13 -22.47
N GLY A 115 -8.74 0.46 -21.78
CA GLY A 115 -8.57 1.74 -21.09
C GLY A 115 -8.93 1.69 -19.60
N GLU A 116 -9.23 0.50 -19.07
CA GLU A 116 -9.53 0.31 -17.65
C GLU A 116 -8.25 0.14 -16.83
N VAL A 117 -8.22 0.78 -15.67
CA VAL A 117 -7.05 0.71 -14.76
C VAL A 117 -6.94 -0.70 -14.17
N PHE A 118 -5.77 -1.33 -14.31
CA PHE A 118 -5.50 -2.62 -13.67
C PHE A 118 -4.34 -2.60 -12.67
N ALA A 119 -3.44 -1.63 -12.76
CA ALA A 119 -2.33 -1.51 -11.80
C ALA A 119 -1.85 -0.06 -11.67
N TRP A 120 -1.24 0.20 -10.51
CA TRP A 120 -0.49 1.42 -10.23
C TRP A 120 0.91 1.06 -9.75
N ARG A 121 1.89 1.88 -10.09
CA ARG A 121 3.27 1.80 -9.61
C ARG A 121 3.72 3.19 -9.17
N GLY A 122 4.62 3.25 -8.19
CA GLY A 122 5.03 4.52 -7.58
C GLY A 122 4.00 5.08 -6.59
N GLU A 123 4.15 6.34 -6.21
CA GLU A 123 3.24 7.06 -5.32
C GLU A 123 2.18 7.79 -6.14
N THR A 124 0.95 7.30 -6.08
CA THR A 124 -0.18 7.92 -6.77
C THR A 124 -0.62 9.16 -6.02
N PHE A 125 -0.75 10.28 -6.73
CA PHE A 125 -1.40 11.49 -6.27
C PHE A 125 -2.63 11.74 -7.14
N GLY A 126 -3.80 11.58 -6.58
CA GLY A 126 -5.07 11.63 -7.32
C GLY A 126 -5.56 13.04 -7.70
N GLY A 127 -4.72 14.07 -7.55
CA GLY A 127 -5.11 15.47 -7.67
C GLY A 127 -5.24 16.16 -6.31
N GLN A 128 -5.31 17.48 -6.34
CA GLN A 128 -5.43 18.31 -5.13
C GLN A 128 -6.88 18.37 -4.64
N ILE A 129 -7.08 18.06 -3.38
CA ILE A 129 -8.36 18.28 -2.67
C ILE A 129 -8.16 19.30 -1.56
N THR A 130 -9.23 20.02 -1.23
CA THR A 130 -9.22 21.00 -0.14
C THR A 130 -10.16 20.57 0.99
N ALA A 131 -9.98 21.17 2.17
CA ALA A 131 -10.86 20.91 3.30
C ALA A 131 -12.32 21.33 3.02
N GLU A 132 -12.54 22.20 2.03
CA GLU A 132 -13.85 22.67 1.60
C GLU A 132 -14.52 21.74 0.58
N ASN A 133 -13.75 21.16 -0.36
CA ASN A 133 -14.30 20.33 -1.45
C ASN A 133 -14.28 18.81 -1.14
N VAL A 134 -13.60 18.39 -0.08
CA VAL A 134 -13.63 17.00 0.36
C VAL A 134 -14.99 16.64 0.97
N SER A 135 -15.40 15.38 0.85
CA SER A 135 -16.63 14.90 1.49
C SER A 135 -16.71 15.30 2.97
N PRO A 136 -17.82 15.87 3.44
CA PRO A 136 -18.04 16.14 4.86
C PRO A 136 -17.84 14.89 5.73
N ASN A 137 -18.21 13.71 5.22
CA ASN A 137 -18.00 12.44 5.90
C ASN A 137 -16.52 12.18 6.15
N LEU A 138 -15.67 12.41 5.15
CA LEU A 138 -14.22 12.19 5.27
C LEU A 138 -13.56 13.20 6.21
N ARG A 139 -13.89 14.48 6.06
CA ARG A 139 -13.40 15.51 6.98
C ARG A 139 -13.76 15.19 8.43
N ASN A 140 -15.02 14.83 8.68
CA ASN A 140 -15.51 14.50 10.01
C ASN A 140 -14.88 13.21 10.56
N ALA A 141 -14.68 12.17 9.73
CA ALA A 141 -14.00 10.93 10.12
C ALA A 141 -12.56 11.18 10.58
N ILE A 142 -11.82 12.02 9.84
CA ILE A 142 -10.44 12.40 10.19
C ILE A 142 -10.43 13.17 11.53
N ILE A 143 -11.28 14.19 11.67
CA ILE A 143 -11.37 15.00 12.89
C ILE A 143 -11.77 14.14 14.09
N ALA A 144 -12.76 13.27 13.93
CA ALA A 144 -13.23 12.39 14.99
C ALA A 144 -12.14 11.43 15.50
N THR A 145 -11.29 10.97 14.58
CA THR A 145 -10.27 9.95 14.86
C THR A 145 -8.97 10.57 15.37
N GLU A 146 -8.49 11.63 14.73
CA GLU A 146 -7.14 12.15 14.95
C GLU A 146 -7.12 13.36 15.89
N ASP A 147 -8.11 14.22 15.82
CA ASP A 147 -8.09 15.48 16.59
C ASP A 147 -9.49 16.08 16.76
N ARG A 148 -10.26 15.51 17.68
CA ARG A 148 -11.65 15.92 17.97
C ARG A 148 -11.83 17.43 18.19
N ARG A 149 -10.78 18.14 18.57
CA ARG A 149 -10.82 19.58 18.88
C ARG A 149 -9.97 20.41 17.94
N PHE A 150 -9.69 19.92 16.75
CA PHE A 150 -8.83 20.56 15.76
C PHE A 150 -9.12 22.05 15.58
N TYR A 151 -10.38 22.43 15.42
CA TYR A 151 -10.79 23.83 15.26
C TYR A 151 -10.82 24.65 16.56
N LYS A 152 -10.52 24.04 17.73
CA LYS A 152 -10.68 24.67 19.05
C LYS A 152 -9.37 24.92 19.79
N HIS A 153 -8.23 24.51 19.23
CA HIS A 153 -6.91 24.74 19.81
C HIS A 153 -5.97 25.36 18.79
N PHE A 154 -4.83 25.86 19.26
CA PHE A 154 -3.81 26.51 18.44
C PHE A 154 -2.58 25.62 18.33
N GLY A 155 -2.61 24.68 17.38
CA GLY A 155 -1.52 23.78 17.01
C GLY A 155 -1.20 22.66 18.01
N VAL A 156 -1.35 22.91 19.29
CA VAL A 156 -1.06 21.97 20.39
C VAL A 156 -2.29 21.85 21.28
N SER A 157 -2.60 20.66 21.77
CA SER A 157 -3.74 20.38 22.64
C SER A 157 -3.31 19.85 24.01
N PRO A 158 -3.06 20.71 25.02
CA PRO A 158 -2.68 20.25 26.37
C PRO A 158 -3.71 19.27 26.97
N ARG A 159 -5.01 19.51 26.74
CA ARG A 159 -6.07 18.59 27.17
C ARG A 159 -6.04 17.25 26.44
N GLY A 160 -5.66 17.25 25.15
CA GLY A 160 -5.45 16.01 24.37
C GLY A 160 -4.29 15.18 24.93
N ILE A 161 -3.18 15.83 25.24
CA ILE A 161 -2.01 15.19 25.87
C ILE A 161 -2.39 14.61 27.24
N ALA A 162 -3.06 15.38 28.10
CA ALA A 162 -3.49 14.92 29.42
C ALA A 162 -4.45 13.72 29.32
N SER A 163 -5.39 13.74 28.35
CA SER A 163 -6.31 12.62 28.10
C SER A 163 -5.57 11.37 27.64
N ALA A 164 -4.62 11.51 26.71
CA ALA A 164 -3.82 10.39 26.22
C ALA A 164 -2.99 9.74 27.34
N VAL A 165 -2.35 10.55 28.18
CA VAL A 165 -1.61 10.06 29.37
C VAL A 165 -2.54 9.32 30.33
N ALA A 166 -3.72 9.87 30.61
CA ALA A 166 -4.69 9.23 31.51
C ALA A 166 -5.18 7.86 30.96
N ILE A 167 -5.41 7.77 29.65
CA ILE A 167 -5.80 6.50 29.00
C ILE A 167 -4.65 5.49 29.07
N ASN A 168 -3.42 5.89 28.73
CA ASN A 168 -2.27 4.99 28.75
C ASN A 168 -2.04 4.42 30.15
N LEU A 169 -2.12 5.26 31.19
CA LEU A 169 -1.98 4.83 32.58
C LEU A 169 -3.10 3.86 33.01
N ARG A 170 -4.34 4.09 32.59
CA ARG A 170 -5.47 3.16 32.84
C ARG A 170 -5.27 1.81 32.19
N GLU A 171 -4.62 1.77 31.05
CA GLU A 171 -4.32 0.55 30.30
C GLU A 171 -3.00 -0.11 30.74
N GLY A 172 -2.37 0.37 31.83
CA GLY A 172 -1.13 -0.19 32.39
C GLY A 172 0.12 0.08 31.56
N ARG A 173 0.05 1.07 30.65
CA ARG A 173 1.18 1.49 29.80
C ARG A 173 1.90 2.69 30.39
N GLY A 174 3.11 2.95 29.94
CA GLY A 174 3.84 4.17 30.29
C GLY A 174 3.10 5.44 29.83
N PRO A 175 3.33 6.59 30.48
CA PRO A 175 2.57 7.83 30.20
C PRO A 175 2.59 8.28 28.74
N LEU A 176 3.66 7.93 28.01
CA LEU A 176 3.88 8.30 26.61
C LEU A 176 3.79 7.10 25.64
N GLU A 177 3.39 5.93 26.14
CA GLU A 177 3.28 4.69 25.36
C GLU A 177 1.83 4.42 24.96
N GLY A 178 1.57 4.20 23.67
CA GLY A 178 0.26 3.83 23.15
C GLY A 178 -0.51 4.99 22.54
N ASN A 179 -1.52 5.53 23.21
CA ASN A 179 -2.32 6.62 22.66
C ASN A 179 -1.55 7.94 22.66
N GLY A 180 -1.36 8.53 21.48
CA GLY A 180 -0.68 9.82 21.31
C GLY A 180 -1.67 10.98 21.39
N GLY A 181 -1.34 12.03 22.16
CA GLY A 181 -2.08 13.28 22.17
C GLY A 181 -1.64 14.27 21.07
N SER A 182 -1.14 13.79 19.94
CA SER A 182 -0.69 14.67 18.84
C SER A 182 -1.86 15.22 18.07
N THR A 183 -1.81 16.51 17.75
CA THR A 183 -2.82 17.19 16.92
C THR A 183 -2.56 16.94 15.42
N ILE A 184 -3.57 17.21 14.56
CA ILE A 184 -3.40 17.21 13.10
C ILE A 184 -2.27 18.16 12.71
N THR A 185 -2.17 19.36 13.30
CA THR A 185 -1.09 20.31 13.00
C THR A 185 0.29 19.75 13.31
N GLN A 186 0.46 19.02 14.43
CA GLN A 186 1.72 18.35 14.76
C GLN A 186 2.02 17.17 13.81
N GLN A 187 0.98 16.48 13.32
CA GLN A 187 1.16 15.45 12.32
C GLN A 187 1.60 16.05 10.97
N VAL A 188 1.03 17.18 10.56
CA VAL A 188 1.50 17.91 9.37
C VAL A 188 2.95 18.37 9.55
N ALA A 189 3.34 18.90 10.70
CA ALA A 189 4.73 19.25 11.00
C ALA A 189 5.69 18.05 10.77
N LYS A 190 5.26 16.86 11.17
CA LYS A 190 6.00 15.61 10.91
C LYS A 190 6.02 15.25 9.42
N LEU A 191 4.91 15.37 8.70
CA LEU A 191 4.82 15.11 7.27
C LEU A 191 5.69 16.05 6.44
N LEU A 192 5.90 17.27 6.93
CA LEU A 192 6.79 18.28 6.34
C LEU A 192 8.24 18.17 6.80
N CYS A 193 8.61 17.10 7.52
CA CYS A 193 9.95 16.90 8.08
C CYS A 193 10.49 18.12 8.84
N LEU A 194 9.60 18.86 9.52
CA LEU A 194 9.94 20.11 10.22
C LEU A 194 10.61 21.16 9.31
N GLY A 195 10.25 21.17 8.02
CA GLY A 195 10.78 22.11 7.03
C GLY A 195 12.10 21.70 6.38
N VAL A 196 12.64 20.52 6.69
CA VAL A 196 13.84 20.00 6.04
C VAL A 196 13.45 19.40 4.69
N ALA A 197 13.98 19.92 3.58
CA ALA A 197 13.76 19.37 2.25
C ALA A 197 14.58 18.08 2.02
N TYR A 198 14.09 17.23 1.10
CA TYR A 198 14.87 16.09 0.63
C TYR A 198 16.12 16.57 -0.13
N ASP A 199 17.27 15.99 0.20
CA ASP A 199 18.55 16.24 -0.44
C ASP A 199 19.17 14.89 -0.86
N PRO A 200 19.29 14.61 -2.17
CA PRO A 200 19.89 13.37 -2.67
C PRO A 200 21.34 13.15 -2.25
N GLN A 201 22.07 14.21 -1.91
CA GLN A 201 23.46 14.10 -1.43
C GLN A 201 23.51 13.59 0.02
N ARG A 202 22.50 13.91 0.82
CA ARG A 202 22.40 13.50 2.23
C ARG A 202 21.71 12.15 2.39
N TRP A 203 20.64 11.89 1.65
CA TRP A 203 19.89 10.64 1.71
C TRP A 203 19.87 9.96 0.35
N LYS A 204 20.38 8.71 0.29
CA LYS A 204 20.43 7.94 -0.96
C LYS A 204 19.06 7.63 -1.56
N THR A 205 18.02 7.63 -0.74
CA THR A 205 16.62 7.37 -1.15
C THR A 205 15.67 8.21 -0.33
N GLU A 206 14.48 8.50 -0.88
CA GLU A 206 13.40 9.16 -0.15
C GLU A 206 12.93 8.36 1.07
N ALA A 207 12.90 7.04 0.97
CA ALA A 207 12.57 6.18 2.10
C ALA A 207 13.52 6.42 3.28
N ALA A 208 14.83 6.57 3.01
CA ALA A 208 15.82 6.89 4.03
C ALA A 208 15.60 8.29 4.64
N TYR A 209 15.21 9.28 3.81
CA TYR A 209 14.84 10.60 4.28
C TYR A 209 13.57 10.57 5.15
N GLU A 210 12.52 9.87 4.72
CA GLU A 210 11.29 9.73 5.51
C GLU A 210 11.53 9.00 6.84
N ASP A 211 12.38 7.99 6.85
CA ASP A 211 12.74 7.27 8.08
C ASP A 211 13.53 8.17 9.03
N ASP A 212 14.47 8.97 8.54
CA ASP A 212 15.20 9.97 9.34
C ASP A 212 14.23 11.02 9.90
N CYS A 213 13.29 11.53 9.10
CA CYS A 213 12.23 12.44 9.55
C CYS A 213 11.32 11.84 10.63
N ARG A 214 11.05 10.54 10.55
CA ARG A 214 10.21 9.83 11.52
C ARG A 214 10.97 9.41 12.77
N SER A 215 12.29 9.35 12.70
CA SER A 215 13.19 9.02 13.80
C SER A 215 13.25 10.16 14.85
N GLY A 216 14.01 9.98 15.91
CA GLY A 216 14.34 11.08 16.84
C GLY A 216 13.44 11.23 18.06
N GLY A 217 12.43 10.41 18.28
CA GLY A 217 11.68 10.28 19.55
C GLY A 217 11.26 11.61 20.20
N VAL A 218 11.66 11.80 21.47
CA VAL A 218 11.30 13.00 22.29
C VAL A 218 11.90 14.28 21.73
N LYS A 219 13.13 14.26 21.18
CA LYS A 219 13.78 15.47 20.63
C LYS A 219 12.99 16.03 19.45
N ARG A 220 12.51 15.16 18.56
CA ARG A 220 11.64 15.54 17.44
C ARG A 220 10.32 16.13 17.98
N LYS A 221 9.72 15.48 18.98
CA LYS A 221 8.45 15.91 19.57
C LYS A 221 8.51 17.31 20.18
N ILE A 222 9.66 17.67 20.78
CA ILE A 222 9.88 19.04 21.29
C ILE A 222 9.92 20.05 20.14
N LYS A 223 10.57 19.73 19.02
CA LYS A 223 10.63 20.62 17.83
C LYS A 223 9.28 20.74 17.11
N GLU A 224 8.41 19.74 17.19
CA GLU A 224 7.06 19.79 16.60
C GLU A 224 6.20 20.90 17.23
N ILE A 225 6.42 21.28 18.51
CA ILE A 225 5.63 22.31 19.18
C ILE A 225 5.81 23.68 18.52
N PRO A 226 7.02 24.26 18.46
CA PRO A 226 7.20 25.58 17.83
C PRO A 226 6.89 25.57 16.34
N PHE A 227 7.14 24.45 15.62
CA PHE A 227 6.77 24.32 14.23
C PHE A 227 5.24 24.33 14.03
N ALA A 228 4.49 23.59 14.85
CA ALA A 228 3.03 23.60 14.82
C ALA A 228 2.45 24.98 15.12
N LEU A 229 3.02 25.70 16.09
CA LEU A 229 2.63 27.08 16.38
C LEU A 229 2.92 28.02 15.20
N ALA A 230 4.08 27.89 14.56
CA ALA A 230 4.43 28.66 13.36
C ALA A 230 3.44 28.43 12.21
N MET A 231 3.03 27.18 12.00
CA MET A 231 2.00 26.84 11.01
C MET A 231 0.66 27.50 11.32
N GLU A 232 0.21 27.49 12.57
CA GLU A 232 -1.06 28.11 12.97
C GLU A 232 -1.05 29.65 12.85
N PHE A 233 0.13 30.27 12.94
CA PHE A 233 0.29 31.71 12.66
C PHE A 233 0.28 32.02 11.17
N LYS A 234 0.78 31.10 10.33
CA LYS A 234 0.93 31.34 8.89
C LYS A 234 -0.25 30.86 8.06
N TYR A 235 -0.89 29.75 8.47
CA TYR A 235 -1.95 29.09 7.70
C TYR A 235 -3.25 28.97 8.49
N SER A 236 -4.38 29.06 7.81
CA SER A 236 -5.68 28.79 8.41
C SER A 236 -5.84 27.30 8.76
N LYS A 237 -6.79 26.99 9.64
CA LYS A 237 -7.13 25.59 9.98
C LYS A 237 -7.47 24.74 8.75
N ASN A 238 -8.23 25.30 7.82
CA ASN A 238 -8.59 24.60 6.59
C ASN A 238 -7.37 24.39 5.69
N GLN A 239 -6.44 25.33 5.61
CA GLN A 239 -5.19 25.14 4.87
C GLN A 239 -4.32 24.05 5.51
N ILE A 240 -4.20 24.01 6.83
CA ILE A 240 -3.48 22.94 7.54
C ILE A 240 -4.13 21.58 7.28
N LEU A 241 -5.47 21.51 7.37
CA LEU A 241 -6.18 20.27 7.06
C LEU A 241 -6.00 19.86 5.58
N THR A 242 -6.01 20.81 4.68
CA THR A 242 -5.76 20.57 3.24
C THR A 242 -4.37 19.99 3.01
N ILE A 243 -3.33 20.52 3.65
CA ILE A 243 -1.98 19.93 3.57
C ILE A 243 -2.01 18.48 4.08
N TYR A 244 -2.70 18.22 5.19
CA TYR A 244 -2.85 16.88 5.75
C TYR A 244 -3.53 15.93 4.78
N LEU A 245 -4.64 16.36 4.18
CA LEU A 245 -5.43 15.59 3.21
C LEU A 245 -4.63 15.17 1.97
N ASN A 246 -3.69 16.00 1.54
CA ASN A 246 -2.91 15.76 0.33
C ASN A 246 -1.58 15.01 0.60
N ARG A 247 -1.08 15.00 1.85
CA ARG A 247 0.25 14.42 2.16
C ARG A 247 0.23 13.15 2.97
N ALA A 248 -0.89 12.81 3.62
CA ALA A 248 -0.96 11.60 4.45
C ALA A 248 -0.77 10.34 3.60
N TYR A 249 0.11 9.44 4.03
CA TYR A 249 0.25 8.13 3.41
C TYR A 249 -0.84 7.19 3.91
N LEU A 250 -1.54 6.54 2.99
CA LEU A 250 -2.72 5.72 3.26
C LEU A 250 -2.57 4.24 2.84
N GLY A 251 -1.34 3.79 2.67
CA GLY A 251 -1.05 2.40 2.32
C GLY A 251 -1.13 2.12 0.82
N ALA A 252 -0.60 0.98 0.42
CA ALA A 252 -0.59 0.51 -0.96
C ALA A 252 -0.07 1.55 -2.00
N GLY A 253 0.83 2.46 -1.62
CA GLY A 253 1.35 3.51 -2.48
C GLY A 253 0.43 4.74 -2.64
N ALA A 254 -0.72 4.81 -1.96
CA ALA A 254 -1.60 5.98 -2.02
C ALA A 254 -1.09 7.08 -1.07
N ARG A 255 -0.72 8.23 -1.63
CA ARG A 255 -0.38 9.45 -0.90
C ARG A 255 -1.45 10.50 -1.14
N GLY A 256 -2.06 10.97 -0.06
CA GLY A 256 -3.27 11.81 -0.07
C GLY A 256 -4.57 11.00 -0.16
N PHE A 257 -5.64 11.63 0.33
CA PHE A 257 -6.95 10.97 0.43
C PHE A 257 -7.64 10.81 -0.91
N GLU A 258 -7.37 11.69 -1.89
CA GLU A 258 -7.91 11.55 -3.24
C GLU A 258 -7.36 10.28 -3.90
N ALA A 259 -6.03 10.11 -3.88
CA ALA A 259 -5.40 8.91 -4.40
C ALA A 259 -5.91 7.63 -3.71
N ALA A 260 -6.09 7.67 -2.39
CA ALA A 260 -6.60 6.53 -1.63
C ALA A 260 -8.06 6.21 -1.98
N ALA A 261 -8.92 7.22 -2.12
CA ALA A 261 -10.32 7.05 -2.49
C ALA A 261 -10.47 6.45 -3.90
N GLN A 262 -9.72 6.98 -4.86
CA GLN A 262 -9.68 6.43 -6.22
C GLN A 262 -9.14 5.00 -6.22
N ARG A 263 -8.03 4.75 -5.52
CA ARG A 263 -7.36 3.44 -5.48
C ARG A 263 -8.21 2.36 -4.84
N TYR A 264 -8.87 2.65 -3.74
CA TYR A 264 -9.64 1.63 -3.01
C TYR A 264 -11.08 1.52 -3.46
N PHE A 265 -11.69 2.62 -3.88
CA PHE A 265 -13.13 2.67 -4.15
C PHE A 265 -13.47 3.10 -5.58
N GLY A 266 -12.51 3.56 -6.39
CA GLY A 266 -12.77 4.05 -7.73
C GLY A 266 -13.61 5.34 -7.74
N THR A 267 -13.58 6.12 -6.66
CA THR A 267 -14.33 7.38 -6.53
C THR A 267 -13.46 8.49 -5.98
N SER A 268 -13.87 9.75 -6.20
CA SER A 268 -13.19 10.90 -5.61
C SER A 268 -13.44 10.98 -4.11
N ALA A 269 -12.45 11.49 -3.36
CA ALA A 269 -12.56 11.79 -1.93
C ALA A 269 -13.68 12.80 -1.62
N ALA A 270 -14.14 13.58 -2.61
CA ALA A 270 -15.29 14.45 -2.50
C ALA A 270 -16.62 13.69 -2.36
N ASN A 271 -16.69 12.45 -2.85
CA ASN A 271 -17.93 11.67 -2.97
C ASN A 271 -17.97 10.41 -2.09
N VAL A 272 -16.99 10.22 -1.20
CA VAL A 272 -16.95 9.02 -0.36
C VAL A 272 -18.11 8.98 0.63
N THR A 273 -18.68 7.80 0.79
CA THR A 273 -19.74 7.51 1.75
C THR A 273 -19.21 7.48 3.19
N PRO A 274 -20.05 7.50 4.24
CA PRO A 274 -19.60 7.43 5.62
C PRO A 274 -18.70 6.22 5.93
N GLN A 275 -19.04 5.03 5.43
CA GLN A 275 -18.26 3.81 5.63
C GLN A 275 -16.93 3.83 4.87
N GLN A 276 -16.88 4.40 3.67
CA GLN A 276 -15.64 4.60 2.92
C GLN A 276 -14.74 5.64 3.61
N ALA A 277 -15.32 6.74 4.05
CA ALA A 277 -14.63 7.78 4.80
C ALA A 277 -14.02 7.25 6.11
N ALA A 278 -14.78 6.45 6.85
CA ALA A 278 -14.32 5.81 8.08
C ALA A 278 -13.18 4.81 7.82
N MET A 279 -13.24 4.08 6.71
CA MET A 279 -12.16 3.17 6.32
C MET A 279 -10.89 3.94 6.00
N LEU A 280 -10.96 5.01 5.19
CA LEU A 280 -9.81 5.86 4.87
C LEU A 280 -9.19 6.49 6.12
N ALA A 281 -9.99 7.07 7.01
CA ALA A 281 -9.50 7.62 8.26
C ALA A 281 -8.88 6.55 9.18
N GLY A 282 -9.42 5.32 9.14
CA GLY A 282 -8.89 4.18 9.88
C GLY A 282 -7.46 3.79 9.50
N LEU A 283 -7.05 4.07 8.25
CA LEU A 283 -5.70 3.76 7.74
C LEU A 283 -4.61 4.59 8.42
N LEU A 284 -4.91 5.80 8.89
CA LEU A 284 -3.95 6.73 9.47
C LEU A 284 -3.15 6.15 10.64
N LYS A 285 -3.73 5.22 11.40
CA LYS A 285 -3.08 4.57 12.54
C LYS A 285 -1.90 3.67 12.13
N ALA A 286 -2.07 2.89 11.07
CA ALA A 286 -1.05 1.98 10.52
C ALA A 286 -1.40 1.65 9.06
N PRO A 287 -1.03 2.50 8.09
CA PRO A 287 -1.53 2.45 6.72
C PRO A 287 -1.33 1.11 6.01
N SER A 288 -0.13 0.54 6.09
CA SER A 288 0.17 -0.75 5.45
C SER A 288 -0.54 -1.92 6.14
N TYR A 289 -0.70 -1.87 7.47
CA TYR A 289 -1.35 -2.93 8.24
C TYR A 289 -2.87 -2.96 8.03
N TYR A 290 -3.50 -1.77 7.99
CA TYR A 290 -4.94 -1.64 7.80
C TYR A 290 -5.35 -1.51 6.33
N ALA A 291 -4.42 -1.52 5.35
CA ALA A 291 -4.77 -1.43 3.94
C ALA A 291 -5.82 -2.48 3.55
N PRO A 292 -6.97 -2.09 2.99
CA PRO A 292 -8.07 -3.01 2.69
C PRO A 292 -7.70 -4.01 1.60
N THR A 293 -6.74 -3.66 0.75
CA THR A 293 -6.14 -4.58 -0.23
C THR A 293 -5.28 -5.67 0.41
N SER A 294 -4.80 -5.49 1.63
CA SER A 294 -4.04 -6.51 2.37
C SER A 294 -4.95 -7.40 3.21
N ASN A 295 -5.93 -6.80 3.90
CA ASN A 295 -6.93 -7.52 4.70
C ASN A 295 -8.19 -6.67 4.85
N LEU A 296 -9.19 -6.94 3.99
CA LEU A 296 -10.44 -6.19 3.96
C LEU A 296 -11.19 -6.25 5.30
N LYS A 297 -11.31 -7.43 5.90
CA LYS A 297 -12.03 -7.62 7.17
C LYS A 297 -11.42 -6.77 8.29
N ARG A 298 -10.10 -6.78 8.44
CA ARG A 298 -9.39 -5.96 9.43
C ARG A 298 -9.63 -4.46 9.19
N SER A 299 -9.63 -4.03 7.93
CA SER A 299 -9.91 -2.65 7.55
C SER A 299 -11.34 -2.25 7.91
N GLN A 300 -12.32 -3.13 7.65
CA GLN A 300 -13.73 -2.93 8.02
C GLN A 300 -13.92 -2.87 9.54
N GLU A 301 -13.28 -3.75 10.30
CA GLU A 301 -13.31 -3.71 11.77
C GLU A 301 -12.76 -2.38 12.30
N ARG A 302 -11.66 -1.88 11.71
CA ARG A 302 -11.10 -0.57 12.07
C ARG A 302 -12.03 0.58 11.67
N ALA A 303 -12.67 0.52 10.49
CA ALA A 303 -13.66 1.49 10.05
C ALA A 303 -14.88 1.53 10.99
N GLY A 304 -15.33 0.39 11.49
CA GLY A 304 -16.41 0.32 12.50
C GLY A 304 -16.09 1.11 13.77
N MET A 305 -14.82 1.08 14.24
CA MET A 305 -14.40 1.90 15.38
C MET A 305 -14.45 3.41 15.05
N VAL A 306 -14.09 3.79 13.83
CA VAL A 306 -14.16 5.19 13.39
C VAL A 306 -15.60 5.66 13.27
N LEU A 307 -16.51 4.83 12.71
CA LEU A 307 -17.94 5.13 12.63
C LEU A 307 -18.55 5.35 14.04
N ALA A 308 -18.16 4.52 15.02
CA ALA A 308 -18.58 4.70 16.40
C ALA A 308 -18.12 6.03 17.00
N LEU A 309 -16.87 6.44 16.72
CA LEU A 309 -16.35 7.75 17.14
C LEU A 309 -17.08 8.91 16.46
N MET A 310 -17.41 8.78 15.16
CA MET A 310 -18.19 9.80 14.44
C MET A 310 -19.59 9.95 15.03
N HIS A 311 -20.26 8.83 15.36
CA HIS A 311 -21.57 8.83 15.99
C HIS A 311 -21.51 9.42 17.42
N GLU A 312 -20.58 8.99 18.28
CA GLU A 312 -20.38 9.51 19.63
C GLU A 312 -20.15 11.03 19.64
N GLN A 313 -19.52 11.57 18.60
CA GLN A 313 -19.22 12.99 18.49
C GLN A 313 -20.30 13.79 17.75
N GLY A 314 -21.39 13.15 17.34
CA GLY A 314 -22.54 13.79 16.67
C GLY A 314 -22.31 14.13 15.19
N PHE A 315 -21.33 13.53 14.55
CA PHE A 315 -21.09 13.66 13.11
C PHE A 315 -21.98 12.72 12.26
N LEU A 316 -22.52 11.68 12.87
CA LEU A 316 -23.52 10.78 12.28
C LEU A 316 -24.72 10.69 13.22
N ASN A 317 -25.92 10.68 12.66
CA ASN A 317 -27.14 10.34 13.39
C ASN A 317 -27.27 8.82 13.52
N ASP A 318 -28.25 8.35 14.33
CA ASP A 318 -28.47 6.92 14.61
C ASP A 318 -28.74 6.10 13.32
N THR A 319 -29.51 6.67 12.40
CA THR A 319 -29.88 6.01 11.13
C THR A 319 -28.66 5.83 10.21
N ASP A 320 -27.92 6.92 9.97
CA ASP A 320 -26.73 6.89 9.10
C ASP A 320 -25.63 6.00 9.70
N TRP A 321 -25.46 6.04 11.03
CA TRP A 321 -24.53 5.16 11.71
C TRP A 321 -24.91 3.68 11.58
N ALA A 322 -26.18 3.33 11.81
CA ALA A 322 -26.65 1.96 11.67
C ALA A 322 -26.47 1.47 10.23
N GLN A 323 -26.86 2.28 9.24
CA GLN A 323 -26.71 1.95 7.82
C GLN A 323 -25.24 1.74 7.44
N ALA A 324 -24.33 2.62 7.88
CA ALA A 324 -22.91 2.52 7.56
C ALA A 324 -22.23 1.32 8.24
N ARG A 325 -22.68 0.95 9.45
CA ARG A 325 -22.18 -0.22 10.19
C ARG A 325 -22.63 -1.53 9.53
N ASP A 326 -23.90 -1.61 9.12
CA ASP A 326 -24.49 -2.83 8.57
C ASP A 326 -24.09 -3.05 7.10
N ASN A 327 -23.63 -2.00 6.42
CA ASN A 327 -23.10 -2.04 5.05
C ASN A 327 -21.65 -1.54 4.99
N PRO A 328 -20.69 -2.32 5.48
CA PRO A 328 -19.29 -1.90 5.50
C PRO A 328 -18.74 -1.68 4.09
N ALA A 329 -17.81 -0.73 3.94
CA ALA A 329 -17.19 -0.43 2.66
C ALA A 329 -16.49 -1.66 2.06
N THR A 330 -16.66 -1.84 0.74
CA THR A 330 -15.98 -2.85 -0.07
C THR A 330 -15.03 -2.17 -1.06
N LEU A 331 -14.06 -2.93 -1.56
CA LEU A 331 -13.16 -2.44 -2.61
C LEU A 331 -13.89 -2.40 -3.96
N SER A 332 -13.48 -1.46 -4.82
CA SER A 332 -13.87 -1.47 -6.23
C SER A 332 -13.34 -2.73 -6.94
N GLU A 333 -13.94 -3.09 -8.07
CA GLU A 333 -13.45 -4.22 -8.86
C GLU A 333 -11.98 -4.06 -9.25
N ALA A 334 -11.56 -2.87 -9.68
CA ALA A 334 -10.17 -2.56 -10.00
C ALA A 334 -9.23 -2.73 -8.79
N ALA A 335 -9.68 -2.37 -7.60
CA ALA A 335 -8.90 -2.55 -6.37
C ALA A 335 -8.86 -4.02 -5.90
N GLN A 336 -9.91 -4.78 -6.19
CA GLN A 336 -9.96 -6.23 -5.92
C GLN A 336 -9.17 -7.01 -6.95
N ALA A 337 -9.22 -6.59 -8.21
CA ALA A 337 -8.49 -7.15 -9.31
C ALA A 337 -7.00 -6.81 -9.17
N ARG A 338 -6.30 -7.54 -8.31
CA ARG A 338 -4.82 -7.62 -8.32
C ARG A 338 -4.33 -8.50 -9.47
N ALA A 339 -5.16 -8.61 -10.52
CA ALA A 339 -4.83 -9.32 -11.73
C ALA A 339 -3.67 -8.61 -12.43
N GLY A 340 -2.74 -9.40 -12.99
CA GLY A 340 -1.66 -8.87 -13.80
C GLY A 340 -0.44 -8.34 -13.04
N GLY A 341 -0.22 -8.72 -11.78
CA GLY A 341 0.98 -8.30 -11.03
C GLY A 341 2.28 -8.57 -11.79
N TYR A 342 2.44 -9.76 -12.35
CA TYR A 342 3.59 -10.12 -13.18
C TYR A 342 3.66 -9.32 -14.49
N PHE A 343 2.52 -9.07 -15.13
CA PHE A 343 2.45 -8.26 -16.35
C PHE A 343 2.81 -6.80 -16.04
N ALA A 344 2.27 -6.23 -14.96
CA ALA A 344 2.57 -4.87 -14.56
C ALA A 344 4.06 -4.69 -14.22
N ASP A 345 4.66 -5.65 -13.50
CA ASP A 345 6.09 -5.61 -13.17
C ASP A 345 6.94 -5.71 -14.44
N TRP A 346 6.57 -6.59 -15.38
CA TRP A 346 7.25 -6.71 -16.67
C TRP A 346 7.16 -5.40 -17.49
N VAL A 347 6.00 -4.77 -17.55
CA VAL A 347 5.86 -3.46 -18.22
C VAL A 347 6.81 -2.44 -17.60
N MET A 348 6.83 -2.35 -16.26
CA MET A 348 7.71 -1.40 -15.56
C MET A 348 9.20 -1.67 -15.78
N ASP A 349 9.59 -2.94 -15.99
CA ASP A 349 10.97 -3.33 -16.26
C ASP A 349 11.38 -3.07 -17.73
N THR A 350 10.40 -2.94 -18.64
CA THR A 350 10.65 -2.77 -20.09
C THR A 350 10.53 -1.34 -20.57
N ILE A 351 9.80 -0.48 -19.86
CA ILE A 351 9.69 0.94 -20.22
C ILE A 351 10.95 1.72 -19.82
N PRO A 352 11.28 2.80 -20.55
CA PRO A 352 12.43 3.64 -20.23
C PRO A 352 12.38 4.21 -18.81
N ASP A 353 13.52 4.28 -18.13
CA ASP A 353 13.66 4.76 -16.76
C ASP A 353 13.10 6.18 -16.55
N PHE A 354 13.21 7.05 -17.56
CA PHE A 354 12.66 8.42 -17.49
C PHE A 354 11.13 8.47 -17.38
N LEU A 355 10.43 7.40 -17.77
CA LEU A 355 8.97 7.28 -17.59
C LEU A 355 8.58 6.58 -16.30
N SER A 356 9.47 5.79 -15.70
CA SER A 356 9.14 4.94 -14.57
C SER A 356 9.82 5.33 -13.26
N LYS A 357 11.05 5.87 -13.31
CA LYS A 357 11.89 6.10 -12.12
C LYS A 357 12.24 7.56 -11.90
N ASP A 358 12.40 8.32 -12.97
CA ASP A 358 12.97 9.67 -12.93
C ASP A 358 11.94 10.78 -13.20
N THR A 359 10.68 10.42 -13.48
CA THR A 359 9.64 11.41 -13.70
C THR A 359 9.06 11.93 -12.39
N THR A 360 8.78 13.23 -12.35
CA THR A 360 7.99 13.89 -11.31
C THR A 360 6.51 14.00 -11.69
N GLU A 361 6.17 13.68 -12.94
CA GLU A 361 4.80 13.73 -13.47
C GLU A 361 4.11 12.39 -13.37
N ASP A 362 2.79 12.41 -13.30
CA ASP A 362 1.98 11.20 -13.37
C ASP A 362 1.92 10.70 -14.83
N VAL A 363 2.34 9.46 -15.03
CA VAL A 363 2.36 8.82 -16.35
C VAL A 363 1.22 7.83 -16.45
N VAL A 364 0.48 7.88 -17.54
CA VAL A 364 -0.58 6.91 -17.87
C VAL A 364 -0.11 6.07 -19.05
N ILE A 365 0.02 4.75 -18.84
CA ILE A 365 0.48 3.82 -19.87
C ILE A 365 -0.65 2.90 -20.26
N ARG A 366 -1.08 2.99 -21.52
CA ARG A 366 -2.02 2.04 -22.11
C ARG A 366 -1.26 0.81 -22.58
N THR A 367 -1.64 -0.35 -22.07
CA THR A 367 -0.99 -1.61 -22.35
C THR A 367 -1.85 -2.52 -23.24
N THR A 368 -1.31 -3.68 -23.55
CA THR A 368 -1.98 -4.72 -24.34
C THR A 368 -2.75 -5.74 -23.51
N LEU A 369 -2.72 -5.62 -22.16
CA LEU A 369 -3.37 -6.56 -21.25
C LEU A 369 -4.87 -6.68 -21.54
N ASP A 370 -5.38 -7.90 -21.51
CA ASP A 370 -6.81 -8.18 -21.45
C ASP A 370 -7.14 -8.76 -20.07
N GLN A 371 -7.81 -7.94 -19.23
CA GLN A 371 -8.08 -8.34 -17.85
C GLN A 371 -8.95 -9.60 -17.75
N SER A 372 -9.82 -9.85 -18.74
CA SER A 372 -10.65 -11.06 -18.76
C SER A 372 -9.79 -12.30 -19.00
N LEU A 373 -8.89 -12.25 -19.99
CA LEU A 373 -7.93 -13.35 -20.26
C LEU A 373 -6.95 -13.52 -19.10
N GLN A 374 -6.51 -12.44 -18.49
CA GLN A 374 -5.61 -12.49 -17.32
C GLN A 374 -6.26 -13.26 -16.15
N ARG A 375 -7.50 -12.90 -15.79
CA ARG A 375 -8.24 -13.61 -14.73
C ARG A 375 -8.40 -15.09 -15.05
N LYS A 376 -8.81 -15.42 -16.29
CA LYS A 376 -8.97 -16.82 -16.72
C LYS A 376 -7.66 -17.60 -16.67
N ALA A 377 -6.54 -16.97 -17.01
CA ALA A 377 -5.23 -17.62 -16.92
C ALA A 377 -4.81 -17.88 -15.46
N GLU A 378 -5.06 -16.93 -14.57
CA GLU A 378 -4.81 -17.08 -13.13
C GLU A 378 -5.70 -18.16 -12.51
N GLU A 379 -6.98 -18.17 -12.83
CA GLU A 379 -7.96 -19.18 -12.38
C GLU A 379 -7.60 -20.57 -12.91
N ALA A 380 -7.24 -20.70 -14.18
CA ALA A 380 -6.82 -21.96 -14.78
C ALA A 380 -5.56 -22.52 -14.10
N LEU A 381 -4.57 -21.65 -13.85
CA LEU A 381 -3.37 -22.06 -13.13
C LEU A 381 -3.72 -22.56 -11.71
N ALA A 382 -4.51 -21.79 -10.96
CA ALA A 382 -4.94 -22.18 -9.62
C ALA A 382 -5.69 -23.51 -9.63
N ALA A 383 -6.66 -23.66 -10.53
CA ALA A 383 -7.47 -24.89 -10.65
C ALA A 383 -6.62 -26.13 -10.93
N VAL A 384 -5.59 -26.03 -11.79
CA VAL A 384 -4.67 -27.15 -12.04
C VAL A 384 -3.88 -27.51 -10.78
N PHE A 385 -3.37 -26.53 -10.05
CA PHE A 385 -2.63 -26.79 -8.81
C PHE A 385 -3.52 -27.38 -7.71
N ASP A 386 -4.75 -26.90 -7.59
CA ASP A 386 -5.70 -27.37 -6.56
C ASP A 386 -6.24 -28.77 -6.86
N THR A 387 -6.33 -29.16 -8.16
CA THR A 387 -7.00 -30.42 -8.54
C THR A 387 -6.06 -31.50 -9.05
N LYS A 388 -4.90 -31.14 -9.60
CA LYS A 388 -3.98 -32.08 -10.31
C LYS A 388 -2.60 -32.16 -9.68
N VAL A 389 -2.23 -31.23 -8.80
CA VAL A 389 -0.91 -31.18 -8.17
C VAL A 389 -1.04 -31.60 -6.71
N LYS A 390 -0.16 -32.49 -6.26
CA LYS A 390 -0.16 -32.98 -4.86
C LYS A 390 0.07 -31.83 -3.88
N ASP A 391 -0.66 -31.83 -2.78
CA ASP A 391 -0.49 -30.89 -1.69
C ASP A 391 0.96 -30.84 -1.19
N GLY A 392 1.46 -29.63 -0.92
CA GLY A 392 2.84 -29.40 -0.50
C GLY A 392 3.88 -29.47 -1.62
N SER A 393 3.46 -29.65 -2.89
CA SER A 393 4.37 -29.62 -4.03
C SER A 393 5.05 -28.26 -4.18
N SER A 394 6.36 -28.26 -4.43
CA SER A 394 7.16 -27.09 -4.79
C SER A 394 7.11 -26.75 -6.29
N ALA A 395 6.32 -27.48 -7.08
CA ALA A 395 6.16 -27.20 -8.50
C ALA A 395 5.63 -25.79 -8.73
N GLU A 396 6.11 -25.18 -9.80
CA GLU A 396 5.69 -23.84 -10.26
C GLU A 396 5.38 -23.92 -11.76
N ALA A 397 4.54 -23.01 -12.23
CA ALA A 397 4.23 -22.88 -13.64
C ALA A 397 4.05 -21.42 -14.03
N ALA A 398 4.08 -21.15 -15.33
CA ALA A 398 3.84 -19.85 -15.91
C ALA A 398 2.96 -19.98 -17.15
N ILE A 399 2.20 -18.91 -17.44
CA ILE A 399 1.35 -18.81 -18.63
C ILE A 399 1.62 -17.47 -19.31
N VAL A 400 1.77 -17.48 -20.63
CA VAL A 400 1.75 -16.29 -21.48
C VAL A 400 0.68 -16.51 -22.56
N VAL A 401 -0.19 -15.51 -22.71
CA VAL A 401 -1.17 -15.46 -23.80
C VAL A 401 -0.80 -14.28 -24.69
N MET A 402 -0.59 -14.55 -25.98
CA MET A 402 -0.13 -13.57 -26.94
C MET A 402 -0.97 -13.67 -28.21
N SER A 403 -1.27 -12.53 -28.82
CA SER A 403 -1.87 -12.49 -30.15
C SER A 403 -0.80 -12.54 -31.24
N SER A 404 -1.20 -12.81 -32.49
CA SER A 404 -0.27 -12.96 -33.61
C SER A 404 0.60 -11.76 -33.93
N ASP A 405 0.18 -10.57 -33.47
CA ASP A 405 0.93 -9.32 -33.59
C ASP A 405 2.02 -9.13 -32.50
N GLY A 406 2.19 -10.10 -31.60
CA GLY A 406 3.14 -10.06 -30.49
C GLY A 406 2.58 -9.42 -29.22
N ALA A 407 1.36 -8.89 -29.25
CA ALA A 407 0.79 -8.25 -28.08
C ALA A 407 0.46 -9.26 -26.97
N VAL A 408 1.10 -9.10 -25.81
CA VAL A 408 0.85 -9.94 -24.63
C VAL A 408 -0.50 -9.57 -24.03
N ARG A 409 -1.42 -10.51 -24.01
CA ARG A 409 -2.81 -10.35 -23.52
C ARG A 409 -2.99 -10.80 -22.09
N ALA A 410 -2.18 -11.78 -21.63
CA ALA A 410 -2.13 -12.21 -20.24
C ALA A 410 -0.74 -12.76 -19.91
N MET A 411 -0.30 -12.58 -18.66
CA MET A 411 0.97 -13.10 -18.15
C MET A 411 0.82 -13.54 -16.69
N VAL A 412 1.09 -14.81 -16.42
CA VAL A 412 1.13 -15.39 -15.08
C VAL A 412 2.50 -16.00 -14.86
N GLY A 413 3.33 -15.39 -14.04
CA GLY A 413 4.73 -15.79 -13.81
C GLY A 413 4.93 -16.81 -12.69
N GLY A 414 3.86 -17.27 -12.03
CA GLY A 414 3.93 -18.24 -10.94
C GLY A 414 2.63 -18.33 -10.15
N ARG A 415 2.60 -19.21 -9.14
CA ARG A 415 1.43 -19.45 -8.29
C ARG A 415 1.02 -18.22 -7.45
N LYS A 416 1.97 -17.34 -7.13
CA LYS A 416 1.72 -16.15 -6.29
C LYS A 416 1.31 -14.96 -7.18
N THR A 417 0.10 -15.00 -7.72
CA THR A 417 -0.38 -14.00 -8.69
C THR A 417 -0.60 -12.59 -8.12
N LYS A 418 -0.67 -12.46 -6.79
CA LYS A 418 -1.02 -11.19 -6.10
C LYS A 418 0.18 -10.49 -5.43
N VAL A 419 1.42 -10.85 -5.78
CA VAL A 419 2.63 -10.29 -5.17
C VAL A 419 3.41 -9.52 -6.24
N SER A 420 3.68 -8.24 -6.00
CA SER A 420 4.59 -7.43 -6.83
C SER A 420 6.04 -7.77 -6.49
N GLY A 421 6.92 -7.73 -7.51
CA GLY A 421 8.34 -8.05 -7.36
C GLY A 421 8.63 -9.55 -7.19
N ALA A 422 7.66 -10.42 -7.39
CA ALA A 422 7.89 -11.86 -7.38
C ALA A 422 8.65 -12.31 -8.63
N PHE A 423 9.50 -13.35 -8.50
CA PHE A 423 10.23 -13.92 -9.63
C PHE A 423 9.26 -14.34 -10.75
N ASN A 424 9.38 -13.68 -11.89
CA ASN A 424 8.52 -13.87 -13.05
C ASN A 424 9.07 -14.98 -13.97
N ARG A 425 8.54 -16.18 -13.86
CA ARG A 425 9.00 -17.32 -14.66
C ARG A 425 8.70 -17.18 -16.15
N ALA A 426 7.76 -16.31 -16.51
CA ALA A 426 7.47 -16.06 -17.93
C ALA A 426 8.63 -15.29 -18.63
N THR A 427 9.32 -14.41 -17.89
CA THR A 427 10.34 -13.50 -18.45
C THR A 427 11.75 -13.75 -17.93
N GLN A 428 11.89 -14.36 -16.74
CA GLN A 428 13.19 -14.50 -16.06
C GLN A 428 13.70 -15.94 -16.00
N ALA A 429 12.82 -16.93 -16.09
CA ALA A 429 13.24 -18.34 -16.04
C ALA A 429 13.63 -18.83 -17.43
N LYS A 430 14.91 -19.09 -17.63
CA LYS A 430 15.40 -19.80 -18.82
C LYS A 430 15.24 -21.31 -18.62
N ARG A 431 14.69 -21.98 -19.62
CA ARG A 431 14.47 -23.43 -19.64
C ARG A 431 14.78 -24.00 -21.01
N GLN A 432 15.28 -25.23 -21.04
CA GLN A 432 15.46 -25.94 -22.29
C GLN A 432 14.14 -26.03 -23.06
N THR A 433 14.19 -25.64 -24.33
CA THR A 433 12.99 -25.56 -25.17
C THR A 433 12.50 -26.94 -25.60
N GLY A 434 13.40 -27.93 -25.63
CA GLY A 434 13.08 -29.29 -26.04
C GLY A 434 12.43 -29.32 -27.43
N SER A 435 11.48 -30.21 -27.62
CA SER A 435 10.79 -30.40 -28.91
C SER A 435 9.98 -29.20 -29.39
N THR A 436 9.72 -28.20 -28.54
CA THR A 436 9.08 -26.95 -28.99
C THR A 436 9.99 -26.13 -29.91
N PHE A 437 11.28 -26.44 -29.99
CA PHE A 437 12.23 -25.83 -30.94
C PHE A 437 12.12 -26.41 -32.35
N LYS A 438 11.60 -27.63 -32.53
CA LYS A 438 11.56 -28.35 -33.83
C LYS A 438 10.90 -27.57 -34.98
N PRO A 439 9.81 -26.79 -34.79
CA PRO A 439 9.23 -26.02 -35.89
C PRO A 439 10.23 -25.14 -36.64
N PHE A 440 11.23 -24.57 -35.95
CA PHE A 440 12.27 -23.76 -36.61
C PHE A 440 13.21 -24.58 -37.49
N VAL A 441 13.44 -25.84 -37.13
CA VAL A 441 14.22 -26.79 -37.95
C VAL A 441 13.49 -27.09 -39.26
N TYR A 442 12.18 -27.34 -39.15
CA TYR A 442 11.35 -27.63 -40.33
C TYR A 442 11.09 -26.35 -41.15
N ALA A 443 10.95 -25.18 -40.51
CA ALA A 443 10.89 -23.92 -41.23
C ALA A 443 12.15 -23.67 -42.09
N ALA A 444 13.34 -23.98 -41.56
CA ALA A 444 14.58 -23.89 -42.33
C ALA A 444 14.60 -24.84 -43.54
N ALA A 445 14.02 -26.03 -43.42
CA ALA A 445 13.91 -26.95 -44.54
C ALA A 445 12.93 -26.44 -45.62
N LEU A 446 11.79 -25.89 -45.20
CA LEU A 446 10.81 -25.27 -46.10
C LEU A 446 11.37 -24.05 -46.82
N ASP A 447 12.14 -23.21 -46.12
CA ASP A 447 12.83 -22.03 -46.69
C ASP A 447 13.85 -22.45 -47.77
N MET A 448 14.44 -23.64 -47.65
CA MET A 448 15.31 -24.23 -48.66
C MET A 448 14.58 -25.00 -49.78
N GLY A 449 13.27 -24.88 -49.88
CA GLY A 449 12.46 -25.46 -50.94
C GLY A 449 12.00 -26.90 -50.70
N TRP A 450 12.16 -27.45 -49.47
CA TRP A 450 11.58 -28.73 -49.13
C TRP A 450 10.06 -28.60 -49.04
N THR A 451 9.35 -29.70 -49.26
CA THR A 451 7.89 -29.73 -49.12
C THR A 451 7.50 -30.56 -47.90
N PRO A 452 6.26 -30.42 -47.40
CA PRO A 452 5.76 -31.27 -46.31
C PRO A 452 5.85 -32.77 -46.60
N ASP A 453 5.77 -33.16 -47.86
CA ASP A 453 5.82 -34.56 -48.30
C ASP A 453 7.24 -35.06 -48.60
N THR A 454 8.25 -34.20 -48.48
CA THR A 454 9.65 -34.62 -48.66
C THR A 454 9.97 -35.78 -47.73
N PRO A 455 10.48 -36.95 -48.27
CA PRO A 455 10.79 -38.11 -47.44
C PRO A 455 12.04 -37.85 -46.58
N ILE A 456 12.00 -38.33 -45.35
CA ILE A 456 13.14 -38.29 -44.40
C ILE A 456 13.21 -39.62 -43.65
N LEU A 457 14.40 -40.14 -43.48
CA LEU A 457 14.61 -41.40 -42.76
C LEU A 457 14.52 -41.22 -41.24
N ASP A 458 13.61 -41.95 -40.59
CA ASP A 458 13.61 -42.21 -39.17
C ASP A 458 14.33 -43.56 -38.91
N GLY A 459 15.57 -43.50 -38.49
CA GLY A 459 16.40 -44.65 -38.22
C GLY A 459 17.58 -44.34 -37.32
N PRO A 460 18.33 -45.34 -36.85
CA PRO A 460 19.51 -45.10 -36.01
C PRO A 460 20.46 -44.10 -36.64
N LEU A 461 21.03 -43.23 -35.84
CA LEU A 461 21.91 -42.13 -36.25
C LEU A 461 23.02 -41.92 -35.23
N THR A 462 24.24 -41.75 -35.71
CA THR A 462 25.39 -41.32 -34.90
C THR A 462 26.12 -40.19 -35.61
N ILE A 463 26.37 -39.11 -34.90
CA ILE A 463 27.10 -37.92 -35.38
C ILE A 463 28.35 -37.74 -34.52
N ASN A 464 29.51 -37.62 -35.16
CA ASN A 464 30.73 -37.26 -34.44
C ASN A 464 30.75 -35.76 -34.20
N VAL A 465 30.57 -35.35 -32.92
CA VAL A 465 30.58 -33.94 -32.52
C VAL A 465 31.99 -33.55 -32.17
N LYS A 466 32.52 -32.56 -32.86
CA LYS A 466 33.88 -32.05 -32.60
C LYS A 466 34.01 -31.62 -31.15
N GLY A 467 34.96 -32.21 -30.43
CA GLY A 467 35.22 -31.91 -29.01
C GLY A 467 34.37 -32.67 -28.01
N SER A 468 33.30 -33.39 -28.45
CA SER A 468 32.41 -34.15 -27.56
C SER A 468 32.30 -35.65 -27.90
N GLY A 469 32.83 -36.08 -29.06
CA GLY A 469 32.79 -37.47 -29.49
C GLY A 469 31.46 -37.88 -30.17
N PRO A 470 31.19 -39.20 -30.27
CA PRO A 470 30.00 -39.72 -30.95
C PRO A 470 28.71 -39.44 -30.16
N TRP A 471 27.72 -38.85 -30.81
CA TRP A 471 26.40 -38.57 -30.27
C TRP A 471 25.33 -39.34 -31.05
N SER A 472 24.54 -40.17 -30.36
CA SER A 472 23.51 -41.02 -30.94
C SER A 472 22.13 -40.69 -30.35
N PRO A 473 21.40 -39.72 -30.93
CA PRO A 473 20.05 -39.38 -30.45
C PRO A 473 19.10 -40.55 -30.69
N LYS A 474 18.13 -40.71 -29.80
CA LYS A 474 17.07 -41.72 -29.88
C LYS A 474 15.70 -41.06 -29.89
N ASN A 475 14.73 -41.72 -30.51
CA ASN A 475 13.34 -41.34 -30.37
C ASN A 475 12.84 -41.68 -28.96
N TYR A 476 11.84 -40.93 -28.48
CA TYR A 476 11.26 -41.14 -27.14
C TYR A 476 10.74 -42.58 -26.95
N THR A 477 10.13 -43.15 -28.02
CA THR A 477 9.59 -44.50 -28.03
C THR A 477 10.66 -45.61 -28.17
N ASN A 478 11.92 -45.27 -28.45
CA ASN A 478 13.01 -46.15 -28.85
C ASN A 478 12.67 -47.04 -30.09
N LYS A 479 11.70 -46.61 -30.90
CA LYS A 479 11.30 -47.27 -32.17
C LYS A 479 11.62 -46.36 -33.35
N TYR A 480 11.75 -46.94 -34.52
CA TYR A 480 12.00 -46.25 -35.77
C TYR A 480 10.94 -46.62 -36.80
N LEU A 481 10.51 -45.64 -37.61
CA LEU A 481 9.43 -45.78 -38.57
C LEU A 481 9.92 -45.98 -40.01
N GLY A 482 11.24 -45.91 -40.25
CA GLY A 482 11.80 -45.95 -41.60
C GLY A 482 11.64 -44.63 -42.34
N GLU A 483 11.39 -44.66 -43.63
CA GLU A 483 11.16 -43.45 -44.43
C GLU A 483 9.75 -42.91 -44.19
N ILE A 484 9.66 -41.65 -43.80
CA ILE A 484 8.40 -40.94 -43.48
C ILE A 484 8.40 -39.52 -44.09
N PRO A 485 7.24 -38.94 -44.40
CA PRO A 485 7.17 -37.58 -44.88
C PRO A 485 7.52 -36.56 -43.77
N LEU A 486 8.01 -35.40 -44.16
CA LEU A 486 8.47 -34.34 -43.29
C LEU A 486 7.38 -33.90 -42.28
N TRP A 487 6.13 -33.74 -42.77
CA TRP A 487 5.00 -33.37 -41.89
C TRP A 487 4.78 -34.37 -40.75
N LYS A 488 4.93 -35.69 -41.05
CA LYS A 488 4.76 -36.74 -40.04
C LYS A 488 5.89 -36.74 -39.03
N ALA A 489 7.13 -36.47 -39.46
CA ALA A 489 8.28 -36.37 -38.60
C ALA A 489 8.13 -35.23 -37.58
N LEU A 490 7.53 -34.09 -37.98
CA LEU A 490 7.20 -32.98 -37.07
C LEU A 490 6.01 -33.33 -36.18
N ALA A 491 4.91 -33.81 -36.72
CA ALA A 491 3.67 -34.11 -35.99
C ALA A 491 3.89 -35.14 -34.87
N GLU A 492 4.68 -36.18 -35.13
CA GLU A 492 5.03 -37.20 -34.13
C GLU A 492 6.30 -36.86 -33.33
N SER A 493 6.87 -35.70 -33.57
CA SER A 493 8.05 -35.17 -32.83
C SER A 493 9.25 -36.14 -32.88
N ILE A 494 9.55 -36.70 -34.03
CA ILE A 494 10.58 -37.72 -34.23
C ILE A 494 11.98 -37.08 -34.12
N ASN A 495 12.80 -37.54 -33.18
CA ASN A 495 14.11 -36.95 -32.92
C ASN A 495 15.13 -37.23 -34.03
N THR A 496 15.27 -38.48 -34.46
CA THR A 496 16.29 -38.87 -35.42
C THR A 496 16.03 -38.27 -36.81
N ALA A 497 14.76 -38.20 -37.24
CA ALA A 497 14.37 -37.46 -38.43
C ALA A 497 14.68 -35.98 -38.35
N THR A 498 14.33 -35.32 -37.22
CA THR A 498 14.63 -33.89 -37.00
C THR A 498 16.13 -33.60 -37.06
N VAL A 499 16.96 -34.47 -36.49
CA VAL A 499 18.42 -34.31 -36.55
C VAL A 499 18.94 -34.44 -37.98
N ARG A 500 18.41 -35.36 -38.78
CA ARG A 500 18.75 -35.50 -40.20
C ARG A 500 18.33 -34.28 -41.01
N VAL A 501 17.15 -33.74 -40.77
CA VAL A 501 16.73 -32.47 -41.39
C VAL A 501 17.74 -31.38 -41.05
N GLY A 502 18.07 -31.17 -39.77
CA GLY A 502 19.04 -30.15 -39.35
C GLY A 502 20.44 -30.37 -39.94
N GLN A 503 20.88 -31.62 -40.12
CA GLN A 503 22.15 -31.91 -40.83
C GLN A 503 22.08 -31.51 -42.31
N ALA A 504 20.97 -31.80 -42.98
CA ALA A 504 20.79 -31.54 -44.39
C ALA A 504 20.69 -30.04 -44.71
N VAL A 505 19.95 -29.30 -43.89
CA VAL A 505 19.80 -27.83 -44.06
C VAL A 505 20.95 -27.03 -43.46
N GLY A 506 21.72 -27.64 -42.57
CA GLY A 506 22.79 -26.97 -41.80
C GLY A 506 22.31 -26.33 -40.51
N PHE A 507 23.03 -26.59 -39.41
CA PHE A 507 22.66 -26.09 -38.08
C PHE A 507 22.72 -24.55 -37.95
N ASP A 508 23.57 -23.89 -38.77
CA ASP A 508 23.63 -22.43 -38.83
C ASP A 508 22.36 -21.83 -39.46
N ALA A 509 21.83 -22.47 -40.50
CA ALA A 509 20.56 -22.06 -41.10
C ALA A 509 19.39 -22.18 -40.10
N VAL A 510 19.36 -23.31 -39.36
CA VAL A 510 18.36 -23.49 -38.29
C VAL A 510 18.45 -22.38 -37.21
N ARG A 511 19.68 -22.06 -36.77
CA ARG A 511 19.90 -20.96 -35.80
C ARG A 511 19.43 -19.62 -36.37
N LYS A 512 19.78 -19.33 -37.62
CA LYS A 512 19.35 -18.13 -38.30
C LYS A 512 17.83 -18.01 -38.35
N VAL A 513 17.14 -19.05 -38.79
CA VAL A 513 15.67 -19.06 -38.86
C VAL A 513 15.04 -18.85 -37.48
N ALA A 514 15.53 -19.53 -36.45
CA ALA A 514 15.04 -19.31 -35.08
C ALA A 514 15.23 -17.84 -34.61
N THR A 515 16.38 -17.23 -34.92
CA THR A 515 16.66 -15.82 -34.63
C THR A 515 15.75 -14.91 -35.45
N ASP A 516 15.54 -15.21 -36.72
CA ASP A 516 14.64 -14.45 -37.60
C ASP A 516 13.18 -14.47 -37.07
N PHE A 517 12.75 -15.53 -36.39
CA PHE A 517 11.48 -15.63 -35.67
C PHE A 517 11.48 -14.95 -34.28
N GLY A 518 12.56 -14.26 -33.90
CA GLY A 518 12.64 -13.51 -32.66
C GLY A 518 13.26 -14.25 -31.48
N PHE A 519 13.90 -15.40 -31.70
CA PHE A 519 14.65 -16.13 -30.67
C PHE A 519 15.95 -15.36 -30.36
N ALA A 520 16.01 -14.65 -29.24
CA ALA A 520 17.11 -13.78 -28.87
C ALA A 520 18.12 -14.44 -27.91
N SER A 521 17.75 -15.55 -27.26
CA SER A 521 18.64 -16.30 -26.36
C SER A 521 19.72 -17.03 -27.15
N ASP A 522 20.88 -17.28 -26.52
CA ASP A 522 22.01 -17.97 -27.14
C ASP A 522 21.65 -19.40 -27.57
N LEU A 523 21.86 -19.71 -28.83
CA LEU A 523 21.63 -21.00 -29.41
C LEU A 523 22.90 -21.87 -29.40
N ALA A 524 22.79 -23.11 -28.96
CA ALA A 524 23.89 -24.06 -28.93
C ALA A 524 24.53 -24.24 -30.31
N ALA A 525 25.86 -24.28 -30.37
CA ALA A 525 26.59 -24.44 -31.62
C ALA A 525 26.52 -25.87 -32.23
N GLY A 526 26.29 -26.88 -31.38
CA GLY A 526 26.32 -28.28 -31.78
C GLY A 526 25.00 -28.80 -32.38
N PRO A 527 25.00 -30.04 -32.93
CA PRO A 527 23.84 -30.62 -33.60
C PRO A 527 22.63 -30.83 -32.68
N ALA A 528 22.82 -30.87 -31.35
CA ALA A 528 21.75 -31.00 -30.38
C ALA A 528 20.83 -29.78 -30.34
N VAL A 529 21.21 -28.63 -30.92
CA VAL A 529 20.37 -27.44 -31.05
C VAL A 529 18.99 -27.76 -31.63
N VAL A 530 18.91 -28.64 -32.62
CA VAL A 530 17.67 -29.02 -33.30
C VAL A 530 16.67 -29.81 -32.41
N LEU A 531 17.15 -30.33 -31.28
CA LEU A 531 16.32 -30.98 -30.27
C LEU A 531 16.03 -30.05 -29.09
N GLY A 532 16.37 -28.76 -29.18
CA GLY A 532 16.04 -27.73 -28.22
C GLY A 532 16.80 -27.83 -26.92
N VAL A 533 18.11 -28.11 -26.97
CA VAL A 533 18.99 -28.04 -25.77
C VAL A 533 19.26 -26.62 -25.31
N SER A 534 19.05 -25.63 -26.17
CA SER A 534 19.16 -24.22 -25.83
C SER A 534 18.06 -23.78 -24.88
N GLU A 535 18.42 -22.86 -23.98
CA GLU A 535 17.46 -22.35 -23.02
C GLU A 535 16.85 -21.02 -23.52
N SER A 536 15.57 -20.82 -23.24
CA SER A 536 14.83 -19.61 -23.56
C SER A 536 13.80 -19.30 -22.48
N THR A 537 13.28 -18.09 -22.46
CA THR A 537 12.15 -17.73 -21.63
C THR A 537 10.83 -18.13 -22.29
N LEU A 538 9.77 -18.30 -21.48
CA LEU A 538 8.44 -18.58 -22.01
C LEU A 538 7.93 -17.45 -22.91
N LEU A 539 8.18 -16.19 -22.54
CA LEU A 539 7.80 -15.02 -23.32
C LEU A 539 8.43 -15.05 -24.72
N GLU A 540 9.74 -15.30 -24.79
CA GLU A 540 10.49 -15.37 -26.03
C GLU A 540 9.99 -16.49 -26.95
N MET A 541 9.82 -17.69 -26.39
CA MET A 541 9.24 -18.82 -27.15
C MET A 541 7.83 -18.52 -27.67
N THR A 542 6.99 -17.89 -26.85
CA THR A 542 5.63 -17.51 -27.25
C THR A 542 5.66 -16.49 -28.39
N GLY A 543 6.58 -15.51 -28.34
CA GLY A 543 6.80 -14.53 -29.41
C GLY A 543 7.25 -15.19 -30.72
N SER A 544 8.19 -16.13 -30.67
CA SER A 544 8.64 -16.86 -31.85
C SER A 544 7.49 -17.67 -32.48
N TYR A 545 6.59 -18.25 -31.66
CA TYR A 545 5.39 -18.95 -32.17
C TYR A 545 4.33 -17.99 -32.72
N ALA A 546 4.20 -16.77 -32.13
CA ALA A 546 3.33 -15.75 -32.69
C ALA A 546 3.78 -15.33 -34.10
N GLY A 547 5.10 -15.30 -34.36
CA GLY A 547 5.66 -15.13 -35.70
C GLY A 547 5.23 -16.21 -36.70
N ILE A 548 5.15 -17.45 -36.26
CA ILE A 548 4.59 -18.52 -37.10
C ILE A 548 3.10 -18.29 -37.38
N LEU A 549 2.34 -17.91 -36.33
CA LEU A 549 0.90 -17.69 -36.43
C LEU A 549 0.54 -16.52 -37.37
N ASN A 550 1.39 -15.51 -37.49
CA ASN A 550 1.14 -14.33 -38.34
C ASN A 550 1.65 -14.49 -39.79
N GLY A 551 2.00 -15.69 -40.20
CA GLY A 551 2.42 -15.99 -41.57
C GLY A 551 3.94 -15.88 -41.80
N GLY A 552 4.74 -15.90 -40.75
CA GLY A 552 6.22 -15.98 -40.85
C GLY A 552 6.97 -14.69 -40.56
N SER A 553 6.27 -13.61 -40.16
CA SER A 553 6.92 -12.36 -39.77
C SER A 553 7.27 -12.39 -38.29
N SER A 554 8.49 -11.97 -37.92
CA SER A 554 8.89 -11.87 -36.52
C SER A 554 8.08 -10.84 -35.78
N VAL A 555 7.80 -11.09 -34.51
CA VAL A 555 7.13 -10.15 -33.62
C VAL A 555 8.01 -9.85 -32.41
N LYS A 556 7.83 -8.66 -31.86
CA LYS A 556 8.43 -8.28 -30.57
C LYS A 556 7.33 -8.24 -29.54
N PRO A 557 7.41 -9.04 -28.48
CA PRO A 557 6.46 -9.03 -27.38
C PRO A 557 6.35 -7.69 -26.70
#